data_2cdd87f22cfb02b07163db2e8601a95d
#
_entry.id   2cdd87f22cfb02b07163db2e8601a95d
#
_cell.length_a   1.000
_cell.length_b   1.000
_cell.length_c   1.000
_cell.angle_alpha   90.00
_cell.angle_beta   90.00
_cell.angle_gamma   90.00
#
_symmetry.space_group_name_H-M   'P 1'
#
loop_
_entity.id
_entity.type
_entity.pdbx_description
1 polymer ?
#
loop_
_entity_poly.entity_id
_entity_poly.type
_entity_poly.pdbx_seq_one_letter_code
_entity_poly.pdbx_strand_id
1 'polypeptide(L)'
;RHKRFGEDVLKSLELLAQGTPADVLLEAAMAVSIAPIKEIVTRSRLETIPANEALKELIESGRLIVLEGDSSTASSDALAITLPHWNILRDKTLQLVESYHKDYPLRHGIPREELKSKLKLSPRIFNTVISSFAVRQLLREAGKSVSKPGHTIKFNGQEQAKVQALMRKFEANPFSPPSVKDCIAEAGEEVLNALEEMDELVAVSSDVIFRKKDYDLMVSKINNAIMQNN
;
A
#
# COMPACT_ATOMS: atom_id res chain seq x y z
N ARG A 1 -13.65 5.33 38.07
CA ARG A 1 -14.55 6.45 38.43
C ARG A 1 -14.80 7.23 37.12
N HIS A 2 -15.92 6.93 36.44
CA HIS A 2 -16.31 7.69 35.24
C HIS A 2 -16.61 9.13 35.70
N LYS A 3 -15.90 10.10 35.07
CA LYS A 3 -16.22 11.52 35.24
C LYS A 3 -17.59 11.78 34.57
N ARG A 4 -18.62 12.00 35.39
CA ARG A 4 -20.01 12.25 34.94
C ARG A 4 -20.19 13.52 34.11
N PHE A 5 -19.18 14.38 34.02
CA PHE A 5 -19.21 15.68 33.36
C PHE A 5 -17.88 15.94 32.64
N GLY A 6 -17.40 14.99 31.80
CA GLY A 6 -16.32 15.29 30.88
C GLY A 6 -16.81 16.25 29.81
N GLU A 7 -16.00 17.21 29.38
CA GLU A 7 -16.35 18.19 28.32
C GLU A 7 -16.78 17.46 27.03
N ASP A 8 -16.18 16.29 26.72
CA ASP A 8 -16.54 15.47 25.57
C ASP A 8 -17.96 14.89 25.69
N VAL A 9 -18.38 14.49 26.91
CA VAL A 9 -19.74 13.96 27.16
C VAL A 9 -20.78 15.07 27.08
N LEU A 10 -20.46 16.28 27.56
CA LEU A 10 -21.36 17.43 27.47
C LEU A 10 -21.54 17.89 26.04
N LYS A 11 -20.44 17.98 25.23
CA LYS A 11 -20.52 18.27 23.80
C LYS A 11 -21.36 17.25 23.03
N SER A 12 -21.17 15.95 23.31
CA SER A 12 -22.00 14.89 22.72
C SER A 12 -23.48 15.02 23.06
N LEU A 13 -23.81 15.39 24.30
CA LEU A 13 -25.20 15.60 24.72
C LEU A 13 -25.80 16.87 24.12
N GLU A 14 -25.04 17.95 23.96
CA GLU A 14 -25.48 19.17 23.28
C GLU A 14 -25.72 18.94 21.78
N LEU A 15 -24.83 18.17 21.08
CA LEU A 15 -25.02 17.76 19.70
C LEU A 15 -26.27 16.87 19.51
N LEU A 16 -26.52 15.97 20.45
CA LEU A 16 -27.72 15.12 20.45
C LEU A 16 -29.01 15.94 20.73
N ALA A 17 -28.93 17.07 21.44
CA ALA A 17 -30.07 17.92 21.80
C ALA A 17 -30.37 19.00 20.73
N GLN A 18 -29.39 19.46 19.95
CA GLN A 18 -29.50 20.58 19.02
C GLN A 18 -28.84 20.32 17.65
N GLY A 19 -28.15 19.19 17.48
CA GLY A 19 -27.43 18.84 16.26
C GLY A 19 -28.37 18.34 15.15
N THR A 20 -27.96 18.54 13.90
CA THR A 20 -28.62 17.94 12.75
C THR A 20 -28.39 16.42 12.75
N PRO A 21 -29.21 15.60 12.05
CA PRO A 21 -28.94 14.18 11.87
C PRO A 21 -27.53 13.91 11.31
N ALA A 22 -26.99 14.80 10.46
CA ALA A 22 -25.64 14.72 9.93
C ALA A 22 -24.57 14.86 11.03
N ASP A 23 -24.76 15.76 11.99
CA ASP A 23 -23.81 15.93 13.08
C ASP A 23 -23.79 14.72 14.03
N VAL A 24 -24.96 14.13 14.30
CA VAL A 24 -25.08 12.91 15.11
C VAL A 24 -24.40 11.71 14.42
N LEU A 25 -24.62 11.56 13.10
CA LEU A 25 -24.00 10.50 12.34
C LEU A 25 -22.48 10.68 12.23
N LEU A 26 -22.01 11.91 12.06
CA LEU A 26 -20.58 12.23 12.02
C LEU A 26 -19.89 11.92 13.35
N GLU A 27 -20.52 12.26 14.48
CA GLU A 27 -19.98 11.94 15.80
C GLU A 27 -19.86 10.41 15.99
N ALA A 28 -20.90 9.65 15.60
CA ALA A 28 -20.85 8.20 15.60
C ALA A 28 -19.70 7.64 14.73
N ALA A 29 -19.45 8.24 13.57
CA ALA A 29 -18.35 7.87 12.68
C ALA A 29 -16.98 8.23 13.27
N MET A 30 -16.86 9.37 13.93
CA MET A 30 -15.62 9.77 14.59
C MET A 30 -15.24 8.83 15.74
N ALA A 31 -16.23 8.30 16.46
CA ALA A 31 -15.99 7.38 17.57
C ALA A 31 -15.42 6.01 17.15
N VAL A 32 -15.62 5.59 15.89
CA VAL A 32 -15.18 4.25 15.39
C VAL A 32 -13.98 4.32 14.44
N SER A 33 -13.55 5.50 14.05
CA SER A 33 -12.47 5.75 13.08
C SER A 33 -12.75 5.20 11.69
N ILE A 34 -12.60 3.88 11.46
CA ILE A 34 -12.91 3.18 10.21
C ILE A 34 -13.87 2.05 10.52
N ALA A 35 -15.04 2.08 9.92
CA ALA A 35 -16.06 1.05 10.15
C ALA A 35 -16.98 0.89 8.91
N PRO A 36 -17.71 -0.23 8.81
CA PRO A 36 -18.80 -0.36 7.85
C PRO A 36 -19.87 0.71 8.09
N ILE A 37 -20.45 1.22 7.00
CA ILE A 37 -21.52 2.23 7.04
C ILE A 37 -22.65 1.78 7.97
N LYS A 38 -23.06 0.49 7.91
CA LYS A 38 -24.11 -0.07 8.78
C LYS A 38 -23.79 0.06 10.27
N GLU A 39 -22.52 -0.07 10.65
CA GLU A 39 -22.09 0.07 12.05
C GLU A 39 -22.18 1.53 12.50
N ILE A 40 -21.77 2.46 11.65
CA ILE A 40 -21.86 3.91 11.91
C ILE A 40 -23.33 4.31 12.09
N VAL A 41 -24.21 3.87 11.18
CA VAL A 41 -25.66 4.13 11.23
C VAL A 41 -26.26 3.52 12.50
N THR A 42 -25.96 2.27 12.80
CA THR A 42 -26.47 1.61 14.03
C THR A 42 -26.03 2.37 15.28
N ARG A 43 -24.78 2.83 15.31
CA ARG A 43 -24.22 3.55 16.45
C ARG A 43 -24.82 4.95 16.64
N SER A 44 -25.22 5.60 15.55
CA SER A 44 -25.87 6.92 15.60
C SER A 44 -27.26 6.86 16.24
N ARG A 45 -27.91 5.69 16.27
CA ARG A 45 -29.30 5.47 16.74
C ARG A 45 -30.34 6.31 15.99
N LEU A 46 -30.00 6.83 14.82
CA LEU A 46 -30.97 7.50 13.97
C LEU A 46 -31.92 6.49 13.33
N GLU A 47 -33.13 6.92 13.07
CA GLU A 47 -34.07 6.16 12.24
C GLU A 47 -33.56 6.10 10.78
N THR A 48 -34.08 5.12 10.02
CA THR A 48 -33.55 4.79 8.68
C THR A 48 -33.58 5.97 7.73
N ILE A 49 -34.66 6.74 7.70
CA ILE A 49 -34.79 7.87 6.73
C ILE A 49 -33.79 8.99 7.07
N PRO A 50 -33.79 9.58 8.30
CA PRO A 50 -32.82 10.62 8.63
C PRO A 50 -31.38 10.13 8.59
N ALA A 51 -31.10 8.85 8.87
CA ALA A 51 -29.75 8.30 8.75
C ALA A 51 -29.26 8.28 7.29
N ASN A 52 -30.12 7.90 6.34
CA ASN A 52 -29.76 7.88 4.93
C ASN A 52 -29.56 9.28 4.35
N GLU A 53 -30.38 10.24 4.74
CA GLU A 53 -30.21 11.66 4.34
C GLU A 53 -28.92 12.25 4.91
N ALA A 54 -28.64 12.02 6.19
CA ALA A 54 -27.41 12.41 6.85
C ALA A 54 -26.18 11.78 6.20
N LEU A 55 -26.23 10.49 5.88
CA LEU A 55 -25.15 9.78 5.20
C LEU A 55 -24.85 10.41 3.84
N LYS A 56 -25.89 10.67 3.05
CA LYS A 56 -25.76 11.31 1.74
C LYS A 56 -25.13 12.70 1.86
N GLU A 57 -25.61 13.52 2.77
CA GLU A 57 -25.07 14.86 3.06
C GLU A 57 -23.59 14.81 3.43
N LEU A 58 -23.19 13.89 4.33
CA LEU A 58 -21.81 13.75 4.79
C LEU A 58 -20.86 13.28 3.69
N ILE A 59 -21.33 12.42 2.81
CA ILE A 59 -20.56 11.96 1.64
C ILE A 59 -20.42 13.07 0.62
N GLU A 60 -21.51 13.75 0.25
CA GLU A 60 -21.53 14.85 -0.72
C GLU A 60 -20.68 16.05 -0.25
N SER A 61 -20.72 16.36 1.04
CA SER A 61 -19.87 17.40 1.65
C SER A 61 -18.41 16.97 1.86
N GLY A 62 -18.05 15.71 1.59
CA GLY A 62 -16.71 15.16 1.82
C GLY A 62 -16.30 15.02 3.29
N ARG A 63 -17.22 15.21 4.24
CA ARG A 63 -16.97 15.01 5.68
C ARG A 63 -16.81 13.53 6.04
N LEU A 64 -17.46 12.64 5.27
CA LEU A 64 -17.33 11.19 5.33
C LEU A 64 -16.86 10.65 3.98
N ILE A 65 -15.81 9.83 3.98
CA ILE A 65 -15.19 9.24 2.79
C ILE A 65 -15.51 7.76 2.77
N VAL A 66 -16.13 7.29 1.68
CA VAL A 66 -16.31 5.86 1.42
C VAL A 66 -15.04 5.32 0.79
N LEU A 67 -14.55 4.19 1.29
CA LEU A 67 -13.29 3.58 0.88
C LEU A 67 -13.47 2.50 -0.19
N GLU A 68 -14.67 1.93 -0.32
CA GLU A 68 -14.99 0.82 -1.22
C GLU A 68 -16.16 1.21 -2.14
N GLY A 69 -16.01 0.98 -3.44
CA GLY A 69 -17.08 1.23 -4.42
C GLY A 69 -17.25 2.69 -4.80
N ASP A 70 -18.38 2.97 -5.46
CA ASP A 70 -18.79 4.33 -5.83
C ASP A 70 -19.54 4.98 -4.68
N SER A 71 -19.23 6.24 -4.41
CA SER A 71 -19.86 7.04 -3.32
C SER A 71 -21.37 7.16 -3.46
N SER A 72 -21.91 7.07 -4.70
CA SER A 72 -23.35 7.20 -4.98
C SER A 72 -24.14 5.91 -4.69
N THR A 73 -23.47 4.74 -4.66
CA THR A 73 -24.12 3.42 -4.49
C THR A 73 -23.44 2.58 -3.42
N ALA A 74 -22.88 3.25 -2.41
CA ALA A 74 -22.12 2.58 -1.36
C ALA A 74 -22.96 1.52 -0.64
N SER A 75 -22.47 0.28 -0.62
CA SER A 75 -23.07 -0.81 0.16
C SER A 75 -23.03 -0.49 1.67
N SER A 76 -24.01 -0.98 2.41
CA SER A 76 -24.04 -0.86 3.87
C SER A 76 -22.81 -1.50 4.55
N ASP A 77 -22.16 -2.47 3.89
CA ASP A 77 -20.94 -3.12 4.34
C ASP A 77 -19.66 -2.39 3.92
N ALA A 78 -19.76 -1.37 3.05
CA ALA A 78 -18.62 -0.57 2.63
C ALA A 78 -17.98 0.16 3.81
N LEU A 79 -16.66 0.18 3.85
CA LEU A 79 -15.91 0.89 4.88
C LEU A 79 -15.96 2.40 4.61
N ALA A 80 -16.19 3.16 5.67
CA ALA A 80 -16.15 4.61 5.64
C ALA A 80 -15.25 5.16 6.74
N ILE A 81 -14.74 6.36 6.51
CA ILE A 81 -13.83 7.09 7.40
C ILE A 81 -14.15 8.57 7.36
N THR A 82 -14.06 9.25 8.50
CA THR A 82 -14.21 10.72 8.53
C THR A 82 -13.01 11.43 7.92
N LEU A 83 -13.20 12.59 7.35
CA LEU A 83 -12.12 13.38 6.74
C LEU A 83 -10.93 13.64 7.70
N PRO A 84 -11.12 13.99 8.98
CA PRO A 84 -10.01 14.12 9.91
C PRO A 84 -9.19 12.84 10.10
N HIS A 85 -9.86 11.70 10.30
CA HIS A 85 -9.19 10.40 10.46
C HIS A 85 -8.48 9.96 9.18
N TRP A 86 -9.10 10.23 8.00
CA TRP A 86 -8.47 10.00 6.71
C TRP A 86 -7.16 10.77 6.56
N ASN A 87 -7.15 12.05 6.90
CA ASN A 87 -5.96 12.89 6.81
C ASN A 87 -4.83 12.36 7.72
N ILE A 88 -5.16 12.03 8.98
CA ILE A 88 -4.20 11.45 9.93
C ILE A 88 -3.62 10.14 9.39
N LEU A 89 -4.47 9.25 8.89
CA LEU A 89 -4.05 7.94 8.37
C LEU A 89 -3.20 8.11 7.10
N ARG A 90 -3.62 8.98 6.19
CA ARG A 90 -2.88 9.32 4.97
C ARG A 90 -1.48 9.84 5.30
N ASP A 91 -1.40 10.84 6.15
CA ASP A 91 -0.13 11.49 6.46
C ASP A 91 0.82 10.53 7.17
N LYS A 92 0.31 9.74 8.12
CA LYS A 92 1.09 8.68 8.77
C LYS A 92 1.58 7.64 7.77
N THR A 93 0.74 7.21 6.84
CA THR A 93 1.10 6.20 5.85
C THR A 93 2.18 6.74 4.90
N LEU A 94 2.00 7.96 4.38
CA LEU A 94 2.97 8.59 3.50
C LEU A 94 4.32 8.81 4.20
N GLN A 95 4.31 9.21 5.46
CA GLN A 95 5.53 9.35 6.27
C GLN A 95 6.27 8.03 6.45
N LEU A 96 5.55 6.93 6.73
CA LEU A 96 6.16 5.60 6.86
C LEU A 96 6.81 5.13 5.56
N VAL A 97 6.11 5.32 4.42
CA VAL A 97 6.63 4.95 3.10
C VAL A 97 7.85 5.82 2.75
N GLU A 98 7.80 7.12 3.03
CA GLU A 98 8.91 8.03 2.77
C GLU A 98 10.14 7.74 3.62
N SER A 99 9.94 7.46 4.92
CA SER A 99 11.03 7.03 5.80
C SER A 99 11.67 5.74 5.28
N TYR A 100 10.86 4.77 4.86
CA TYR A 100 11.36 3.52 4.31
C TYR A 100 12.23 3.74 3.05
N HIS A 101 11.82 4.61 2.14
CA HIS A 101 12.62 4.94 0.96
C HIS A 101 13.96 5.63 1.30
N LYS A 102 14.01 6.39 2.40
CA LYS A 102 15.28 6.99 2.88
C LYS A 102 16.20 5.94 3.50
N ASP A 103 15.63 5.03 4.28
CA ASP A 103 16.38 4.01 4.98
C ASP A 103 16.83 2.88 4.04
N TYR A 104 16.04 2.60 3.00
CA TYR A 104 16.25 1.53 2.01
C TYR A 104 16.14 2.03 0.56
N PRO A 105 17.08 2.86 0.09
CA PRO A 105 16.99 3.50 -1.23
C PRO A 105 17.05 2.51 -2.41
N LEU A 106 17.57 1.30 -2.17
CA LEU A 106 17.68 0.22 -3.14
C LEU A 106 16.51 -0.76 -3.09
N ARG A 107 15.38 -0.39 -2.48
CA ARG A 107 14.15 -1.18 -2.49
C ARG A 107 13.04 -0.47 -3.25
N HIS A 108 12.22 -1.23 -3.96
CA HIS A 108 11.06 -0.69 -4.67
C HIS A 108 10.03 -0.03 -3.74
N GLY A 109 9.91 -0.50 -2.53
CA GLY A 109 8.97 0.02 -1.55
C GLY A 109 8.93 -0.80 -0.28
N ILE A 110 8.16 -0.30 0.70
CA ILE A 110 7.95 -0.99 1.96
C ILE A 110 7.11 -2.27 1.74
N PRO A 111 7.49 -3.43 2.31
CA PRO A 111 6.67 -4.63 2.27
C PRO A 111 5.27 -4.39 2.87
N ARG A 112 4.22 -4.89 2.19
CA ARG A 112 2.82 -4.70 2.61
C ARG A 112 2.58 -5.15 4.05
N GLU A 113 3.14 -6.29 4.45
CA GLU A 113 2.98 -6.83 5.80
C GLU A 113 3.65 -5.94 6.87
N GLU A 114 4.81 -5.37 6.55
CA GLU A 114 5.49 -4.42 7.43
C GLU A 114 4.67 -3.14 7.58
N LEU A 115 4.19 -2.57 6.48
CA LEU A 115 3.35 -1.37 6.51
C LEU A 115 2.06 -1.62 7.29
N LYS A 116 1.39 -2.77 7.07
CA LYS A 116 0.20 -3.18 7.82
C LYS A 116 0.46 -3.24 9.33
N SER A 117 1.58 -3.85 9.72
CA SER A 117 1.99 -3.97 11.12
C SER A 117 2.24 -2.59 11.76
N LYS A 118 2.95 -1.71 11.05
CA LYS A 118 3.24 -0.33 11.52
C LYS A 118 1.97 0.52 11.65
N LEU A 119 1.00 0.33 10.77
CA LEU A 119 -0.30 1.01 10.81
C LEU A 119 -1.26 0.38 11.84
N LYS A 120 -0.99 -0.84 12.30
CA LYS A 120 -1.84 -1.62 13.23
C LYS A 120 -3.27 -1.80 12.72
N LEU A 121 -3.43 -2.02 11.42
CA LEU A 121 -4.72 -2.21 10.77
C LEU A 121 -5.01 -3.71 10.59
N SER A 122 -6.31 -4.07 10.69
CA SER A 122 -6.75 -5.41 10.32
C SER A 122 -6.56 -5.65 8.80
N PRO A 123 -6.43 -6.91 8.34
CA PRO A 123 -6.17 -7.19 6.93
C PRO A 123 -7.19 -6.56 5.97
N ARG A 124 -8.48 -6.63 6.28
CA ARG A 124 -9.53 -6.03 5.45
C ARG A 124 -9.38 -4.52 5.35
N ILE A 125 -9.27 -3.85 6.50
CA ILE A 125 -9.13 -2.38 6.54
C ILE A 125 -7.86 -1.94 5.81
N PHE A 126 -6.73 -2.63 6.05
CA PHE A 126 -5.47 -2.32 5.38
C PHE A 126 -5.59 -2.42 3.86
N ASN A 127 -6.13 -3.52 3.34
CA ASN A 127 -6.27 -3.71 1.90
C ASN A 127 -7.15 -2.61 1.28
N THR A 128 -8.29 -2.31 1.91
CA THR A 128 -9.20 -1.27 1.43
C THR A 128 -8.54 0.12 1.45
N VAL A 129 -7.84 0.48 2.51
CA VAL A 129 -7.13 1.76 2.63
C VAL A 129 -6.04 1.89 1.58
N ILE A 130 -5.20 0.86 1.40
CA ILE A 130 -4.11 0.90 0.41
C ILE A 130 -4.67 0.98 -1.01
N SER A 131 -5.70 0.20 -1.34
CA SER A 131 -6.38 0.31 -2.65
C SER A 131 -6.98 1.71 -2.87
N SER A 132 -7.59 2.30 -1.83
CA SER A 132 -8.12 3.67 -1.90
C SER A 132 -7.00 4.71 -2.12
N PHE A 133 -5.82 4.52 -1.50
CA PHE A 133 -4.65 5.38 -1.75
C PHE A 133 -4.09 5.19 -3.17
N ALA A 134 -4.10 3.96 -3.69
CA ALA A 134 -3.63 3.68 -5.05
C ALA A 134 -4.56 4.32 -6.11
N VAL A 135 -5.88 4.18 -5.96
CA VAL A 135 -6.88 4.84 -6.85
C VAL A 135 -6.70 6.35 -6.85
N ARG A 136 -6.39 6.94 -5.70
CA ARG A 136 -6.13 8.40 -5.56
C ARG A 136 -4.70 8.81 -5.93
N GLN A 137 -3.90 7.89 -6.47
CA GLN A 137 -2.50 8.13 -6.88
C GLN A 137 -1.59 8.65 -5.74
N LEU A 138 -1.95 8.37 -4.50
CA LEU A 138 -1.13 8.71 -3.32
C LEU A 138 -0.01 7.69 -3.10
N LEU A 139 -0.26 6.44 -3.46
CA LEU A 139 0.67 5.32 -3.39
C LEU A 139 0.62 4.48 -4.67
N ARG A 140 1.66 3.70 -4.89
CA ARG A 140 1.74 2.67 -5.94
C ARG A 140 1.92 1.31 -5.28
N GLU A 141 1.11 0.35 -5.68
CA GLU A 141 1.27 -1.05 -5.30
C GLU A 141 2.05 -1.79 -6.40
N ALA A 142 3.08 -2.53 -6.02
CA ALA A 142 3.86 -3.38 -6.92
C ALA A 142 4.09 -4.74 -6.25
N GLY A 143 3.29 -5.73 -6.62
CA GLY A 143 3.35 -7.07 -6.04
C GLY A 143 3.18 -7.05 -4.52
N LYS A 144 4.25 -7.34 -3.78
CA LYS A 144 4.24 -7.41 -2.31
C LYS A 144 4.70 -6.11 -1.62
N SER A 145 4.96 -5.04 -2.36
CA SER A 145 5.47 -3.78 -1.84
C SER A 145 4.57 -2.60 -2.15
N VAL A 146 4.72 -1.53 -1.37
CA VAL A 146 4.02 -0.24 -1.52
C VAL A 146 5.05 0.87 -1.57
N SER A 147 4.91 1.76 -2.53
CA SER A 147 5.85 2.88 -2.75
C SER A 147 5.13 4.20 -3.01
N LYS A 148 5.86 5.31 -2.93
CA LYS A 148 5.38 6.61 -3.46
C LYS A 148 5.35 6.55 -4.99
N PRO A 149 4.39 7.23 -5.64
CA PRO A 149 4.41 7.41 -7.08
C PRO A 149 5.71 8.04 -7.54
N GLY A 150 6.31 7.50 -8.59
CA GLY A 150 7.58 8.01 -9.13
C GLY A 150 8.84 7.61 -8.36
N HIS A 151 8.71 6.84 -7.27
CA HIS A 151 9.90 6.25 -6.65
C HIS A 151 10.56 5.24 -7.59
N THR A 152 11.87 5.36 -7.76
CA THR A 152 12.71 4.45 -8.54
C THR A 152 13.99 4.17 -7.77
N ILE A 153 14.48 2.95 -7.86
CA ILE A 153 15.78 2.58 -7.31
C ILE A 153 16.86 3.38 -8.04
N LYS A 154 17.78 3.98 -7.28
CA LYS A 154 18.90 4.74 -7.83
C LYS A 154 20.18 4.32 -7.14
N PHE A 155 21.10 3.78 -7.93
CA PHE A 155 22.44 3.44 -7.47
C PHE A 155 23.29 4.70 -7.34
N ASN A 156 24.06 4.81 -6.26
CA ASN A 156 25.11 5.82 -6.15
C ASN A 156 26.29 5.48 -7.05
N GLY A 157 27.32 6.37 -7.15
CA GLY A 157 28.44 6.18 -8.07
C GLY A 157 29.25 4.89 -7.80
N GLN A 158 29.41 4.48 -6.55
CA GLN A 158 30.13 3.25 -6.21
C GLN A 158 29.28 2.01 -6.54
N GLU A 159 28.01 2.04 -6.22
CA GLU A 159 27.06 0.97 -6.55
C GLU A 159 26.93 0.81 -8.07
N GLN A 160 26.84 1.93 -8.81
CA GLN A 160 26.80 1.91 -10.28
C GLN A 160 28.05 1.25 -10.88
N ALA A 161 29.24 1.53 -10.34
CA ALA A 161 30.47 0.88 -10.79
C ALA A 161 30.45 -0.63 -10.54
N LYS A 162 29.95 -1.07 -9.36
CA LYS A 162 29.77 -2.49 -9.04
C LYS A 162 28.77 -3.16 -9.96
N VAL A 163 27.62 -2.52 -10.22
CA VAL A 163 26.61 -3.00 -11.17
C VAL A 163 27.23 -3.20 -12.56
N GLN A 164 27.98 -2.21 -13.04
CA GLN A 164 28.63 -2.31 -14.36
C GLN A 164 29.65 -3.45 -14.41
N ALA A 165 30.46 -3.63 -13.37
CA ALA A 165 31.42 -4.73 -13.29
C ALA A 165 30.73 -6.09 -13.30
N LEU A 166 29.66 -6.22 -12.52
CA LEU A 166 28.86 -7.44 -12.46
C LEU A 166 28.19 -7.75 -13.80
N MET A 167 27.56 -6.76 -14.44
CA MET A 167 26.90 -6.92 -15.74
C MET A 167 27.86 -7.34 -16.86
N ARG A 168 29.11 -6.87 -16.85
CA ARG A 168 30.15 -7.34 -17.79
C ARG A 168 30.47 -8.83 -17.63
N LYS A 169 30.46 -9.35 -16.40
CA LYS A 169 30.68 -10.79 -16.14
C LYS A 169 29.55 -11.63 -16.73
N PHE A 170 28.30 -11.20 -16.57
CA PHE A 170 27.16 -11.84 -17.20
C PHE A 170 27.24 -11.78 -18.74
N GLU A 171 27.67 -10.65 -19.30
CA GLU A 171 27.84 -10.47 -20.76
C GLU A 171 28.90 -11.38 -21.36
N ALA A 172 29.99 -11.60 -20.61
CA ALA A 172 31.06 -12.48 -21.06
C ALA A 172 30.62 -13.96 -21.13
N ASN A 173 29.70 -14.39 -20.25
CA ASN A 173 29.24 -15.78 -20.14
C ASN A 173 27.72 -15.87 -19.97
N PRO A 174 26.92 -15.58 -21.02
CA PRO A 174 25.45 -15.44 -20.91
C PRO A 174 24.74 -16.70 -20.44
N PHE A 175 25.29 -17.90 -20.76
CA PHE A 175 24.71 -19.22 -20.43
C PHE A 175 25.46 -19.97 -19.33
N SER A 176 26.54 -19.38 -18.81
CA SER A 176 27.30 -19.90 -17.65
C SER A 176 27.60 -18.72 -16.72
N PRO A 177 26.55 -18.14 -16.10
CA PRO A 177 26.69 -16.94 -15.28
C PRO A 177 27.48 -17.19 -13.99
N PRO A 178 27.99 -16.15 -13.35
CA PRO A 178 28.58 -16.26 -12.03
C PRO A 178 27.52 -16.75 -11.02
N SER A 179 27.96 -17.45 -9.97
CA SER A 179 27.05 -17.91 -8.90
C SER A 179 26.48 -16.72 -8.12
N VAL A 180 25.33 -16.93 -7.46
CA VAL A 180 24.75 -15.93 -6.54
C VAL A 180 25.76 -15.47 -5.51
N LYS A 181 26.56 -16.40 -4.95
CA LYS A 181 27.62 -16.09 -3.98
C LYS A 181 28.70 -15.17 -4.55
N ASP A 182 29.11 -15.41 -5.81
CA ASP A 182 30.10 -14.56 -6.49
C ASP A 182 29.53 -13.17 -6.78
N CYS A 183 28.25 -13.11 -7.17
CA CYS A 183 27.54 -11.84 -7.38
C CYS A 183 27.45 -11.01 -6.09
N ILE A 184 27.12 -11.64 -4.97
CA ILE A 184 27.09 -10.99 -3.65
C ILE A 184 28.47 -10.48 -3.24
N ALA A 185 29.52 -11.29 -3.47
CA ALA A 185 30.89 -10.90 -3.16
C ALA A 185 31.36 -9.67 -3.98
N GLU A 186 30.93 -9.56 -5.24
CA GLU A 186 31.26 -8.46 -6.14
C GLU A 186 30.47 -7.18 -5.87
N ALA A 187 29.15 -7.28 -5.86
CA ALA A 187 28.25 -6.13 -5.81
C ALA A 187 27.69 -5.82 -4.44
N GLY A 188 27.60 -6.82 -3.58
CA GLY A 188 26.88 -6.78 -2.32
C GLY A 188 25.42 -7.26 -2.47
N GLU A 189 24.87 -7.79 -1.38
CA GLU A 189 23.53 -8.37 -1.35
C GLU A 189 22.43 -7.36 -1.69
N GLU A 190 22.52 -6.14 -1.16
CA GLU A 190 21.55 -5.08 -1.40
C GLU A 190 21.48 -4.68 -2.89
N VAL A 191 22.63 -4.57 -3.56
CA VAL A 191 22.67 -4.26 -5.00
C VAL A 191 22.14 -5.41 -5.83
N LEU A 192 22.43 -6.65 -5.45
CA LEU A 192 21.93 -7.83 -6.15
C LEU A 192 20.39 -7.91 -6.03
N ASN A 193 19.85 -7.77 -4.83
CA ASN A 193 18.42 -7.73 -4.59
C ASN A 193 17.73 -6.59 -5.37
N ALA A 194 18.37 -5.43 -5.45
CA ALA A 194 17.84 -4.29 -6.21
C ALA A 194 17.75 -4.62 -7.72
N LEU A 195 18.76 -5.30 -8.27
CA LEU A 195 18.76 -5.72 -9.68
C LEU A 195 17.68 -6.77 -9.97
N GLU A 196 17.39 -7.66 -9.00
CA GLU A 196 16.25 -8.58 -9.11
C GLU A 196 14.91 -7.84 -9.02
N GLU A 197 14.75 -6.91 -8.08
CA GLU A 197 13.54 -6.07 -7.98
C GLU A 197 13.32 -5.21 -9.23
N MET A 198 14.39 -4.80 -9.92
CA MET A 198 14.32 -4.05 -11.18
C MET A 198 14.07 -4.94 -12.42
N ASP A 199 13.93 -6.25 -12.24
CA ASP A 199 13.79 -7.23 -13.32
C ASP A 199 14.99 -7.28 -14.30
N GLU A 200 16.18 -6.84 -13.82
CA GLU A 200 17.43 -6.92 -14.56
C GLU A 200 18.09 -8.31 -14.41
N LEU A 201 17.89 -8.94 -13.26
CA LEU A 201 18.34 -10.28 -12.93
C LEU A 201 17.18 -11.19 -12.55
N VAL A 202 17.34 -12.49 -12.79
CA VAL A 202 16.37 -13.53 -12.45
C VAL A 202 17.08 -14.66 -11.72
N ALA A 203 16.74 -14.88 -10.45
CA ALA A 203 17.18 -16.05 -9.69
C ALA A 203 16.37 -17.28 -10.12
N VAL A 204 17.07 -18.32 -10.59
CA VAL A 204 16.48 -19.61 -10.99
C VAL A 204 16.57 -20.62 -9.85
N SER A 205 17.58 -20.51 -9.02
CA SER A 205 17.75 -21.29 -7.79
C SER A 205 18.51 -20.46 -6.74
N SER A 206 18.76 -21.03 -5.56
CA SER A 206 19.60 -20.43 -4.52
C SER A 206 21.02 -20.07 -4.97
N ASP A 207 21.54 -20.75 -5.98
CA ASP A 207 22.92 -20.63 -6.42
C ASP A 207 23.07 -20.09 -7.84
N VAL A 208 21.96 -20.03 -8.61
CA VAL A 208 21.98 -19.70 -10.04
C VAL A 208 21.12 -18.50 -10.31
N ILE A 209 21.75 -17.46 -10.87
CA ILE A 209 21.10 -16.23 -11.28
C ILE A 209 21.52 -15.87 -12.71
N PHE A 210 20.58 -15.40 -13.53
CA PHE A 210 20.81 -14.97 -14.89
C PHE A 210 20.45 -13.51 -15.07
N ARG A 211 21.07 -12.88 -16.06
CA ARG A 211 20.53 -11.62 -16.58
C ARG A 211 19.20 -11.92 -17.30
N LYS A 212 18.17 -11.13 -16.98
CA LYS A 212 16.80 -11.36 -17.47
C LYS A 212 16.75 -11.59 -18.99
N LYS A 213 17.42 -10.74 -19.77
CA LYS A 213 17.44 -10.86 -21.24
C LYS A 213 18.05 -12.17 -21.74
N ASP A 214 19.07 -12.71 -21.06
CA ASP A 214 19.73 -13.95 -21.46
C ASP A 214 18.88 -15.16 -21.08
N TYR A 215 18.22 -15.10 -19.93
CA TYR A 215 17.25 -16.09 -19.49
C TYR A 215 16.07 -16.19 -20.48
N ASP A 216 15.47 -15.06 -20.86
CA ASP A 216 14.36 -15.03 -21.81
C ASP A 216 14.77 -15.56 -23.19
N LEU A 217 15.98 -15.24 -23.64
CA LEU A 217 16.54 -15.79 -24.89
C LEU A 217 16.72 -17.30 -24.81
N MET A 218 17.20 -17.81 -23.68
CA MET A 218 17.38 -19.26 -23.46
C MET A 218 16.02 -19.98 -23.47
N VAL A 219 15.04 -19.46 -22.74
CA VAL A 219 13.67 -20.03 -22.70
C VAL A 219 13.05 -20.02 -24.11
N SER A 220 13.21 -18.93 -24.86
CA SER A 220 12.70 -18.83 -26.23
C SER A 220 13.32 -19.86 -27.14
N LYS A 221 14.65 -20.08 -27.09
CA LYS A 221 15.36 -21.09 -27.88
C LYS A 221 14.89 -22.49 -27.54
N ILE A 222 14.71 -22.81 -26.26
CA ILE A 222 14.21 -24.13 -25.82
C ILE A 222 12.79 -24.37 -26.34
N ASN A 223 11.89 -23.39 -26.19
CA ASN A 223 10.52 -23.51 -26.67
C ASN A 223 10.45 -23.72 -28.19
N ASN A 224 11.26 -22.98 -28.96
CA ASN A 224 11.32 -23.16 -30.41
C ASN A 224 11.83 -24.54 -30.79
N ALA A 225 12.84 -25.08 -30.11
CA ALA A 225 13.38 -26.40 -30.37
C ALA A 225 12.35 -27.51 -30.04
N ILE A 226 11.56 -27.35 -28.99
CA ILE A 226 10.47 -28.28 -28.65
C ILE A 226 9.37 -28.27 -29.72
N MET A 227 8.99 -27.06 -30.18
CA MET A 227 7.94 -26.91 -31.21
C MET A 227 8.36 -27.45 -32.59
N GLN A 228 9.67 -27.47 -32.91
CA GLN A 228 10.18 -28.00 -34.17
C GLN A 228 10.34 -29.54 -34.17
N ASN A 229 10.36 -30.16 -33.00
CA ASN A 229 10.53 -31.60 -32.82
C ASN A 229 9.23 -32.35 -32.49
N ASN A 230 8.08 -31.67 -32.48
CA ASN A 230 6.73 -32.23 -32.40
C ASN A 230 5.98 -32.02 -33.72
#